data_5e339611cabcf35aec209b411eb7107a
#
_entry.id   5e339611cabcf35aec209b411eb7107a
#
_cell.length_a   1.000
_cell.length_b   1.000
_cell.length_c   1.000
_cell.angle_alpha   90.00
_cell.angle_beta   90.00
_cell.angle_gamma   90.00
#
_symmetry.space_group_name_H-M   'P 1'
#
loop_
_entity.id
_entity.type
_entity.pdbx_description
1 polymer ?
#
loop_
_entity_poly.entity_id
_entity_poly.type
_entity_poly.pdbx_seq_one_letter_code
_entity_poly.pdbx_strand_id
1 'polypeptide(L)'
;WDLVLKPAPSFPVRAGFLAGIRRLQREVHHGLGIRVPILVCCSTASGGVKATLEEAQRSDVVLDVEQIIDRSQYLGDDVTVRQIPDGVHDLALSGPLARAEYLQAVMHWLDNRLH
;
A
#
# COMPACT_ATOMS: atom_id res chain seq x y z
N TRP A 1 4.32 19.27 -8.92
CA TRP A 1 3.24 19.27 -7.94
C TRP A 1 2.40 20.53 -8.06
N ASP A 2 1.13 20.42 -8.40
CA ASP A 2 0.22 21.55 -8.55
C ASP A 2 -0.45 21.86 -7.20
N LEU A 3 -0.06 22.98 -6.58
CA LEU A 3 -0.58 23.41 -5.28
C LEU A 3 -2.02 23.95 -5.34
N VAL A 4 -2.55 24.23 -6.54
CA VAL A 4 -3.96 24.63 -6.73
C VAL A 4 -4.85 23.41 -6.63
N LEU A 5 -4.44 22.30 -7.27
CA LEU A 5 -5.16 21.02 -7.23
C LEU A 5 -4.97 20.26 -5.92
N LYS A 6 -3.78 20.37 -5.32
CA LYS A 6 -3.47 19.75 -4.03
C LYS A 6 -2.78 20.74 -3.10
N PRO A 7 -3.54 21.60 -2.40
CA PRO A 7 -3.00 22.60 -1.50
C PRO A 7 -2.28 21.97 -0.30
N ALA A 8 -1.28 22.68 0.25
CA ALA A 8 -0.52 22.22 1.41
C ALA A 8 -1.39 21.92 2.65
N PRO A 9 -2.40 22.73 3.02
CA PRO A 9 -3.42 22.28 3.95
C PRO A 9 -4.36 21.31 3.20
N SER A 10 -4.26 20.03 3.50
CA SER A 10 -5.12 18.98 2.94
C SER A 10 -6.61 19.31 3.13
N PHE A 11 -7.46 18.71 2.30
CA PHE A 11 -8.90 18.85 2.45
C PHE A 11 -9.40 18.19 3.76
N PRO A 12 -10.41 18.78 4.43
CA PRO A 12 -10.96 18.20 5.64
C PRO A 12 -11.62 16.84 5.33
N VAL A 13 -11.33 15.85 6.17
CA VAL A 13 -11.94 14.53 6.06
C VAL A 13 -13.39 14.61 6.56
N ARG A 14 -14.34 14.30 5.69
CA ARG A 14 -15.76 14.31 6.00
C ARG A 14 -16.22 12.96 6.57
N ALA A 15 -17.18 12.97 7.48
CA ALA A 15 -17.74 11.76 8.09
C ALA A 15 -18.27 10.76 7.05
N GLY A 16 -18.88 11.24 5.96
CA GLY A 16 -19.33 10.38 4.85
C GLY A 16 -18.18 9.66 4.13
N PHE A 17 -17.04 10.30 3.98
CA PHE A 17 -15.84 9.65 3.42
C PHE A 17 -15.36 8.51 4.33
N LEU A 18 -15.24 8.76 5.65
CA LEU A 18 -14.85 7.74 6.62
C LEU A 18 -15.83 6.56 6.64
N ALA A 19 -17.15 6.85 6.59
CA ALA A 19 -18.18 5.81 6.52
C ALA A 19 -18.04 4.97 5.24
N GLY A 20 -17.73 5.59 4.09
CA GLY A 20 -17.46 4.91 2.83
C GLY A 20 -16.25 4.00 2.92
N ILE A 21 -15.12 4.48 3.44
CA ILE A 21 -13.91 3.68 3.65
C ILE A 21 -14.19 2.49 4.58
N ARG A 22 -14.90 2.70 5.69
CA ARG A 22 -15.27 1.62 6.61
C ARG A 22 -16.16 0.55 5.97
N ARG A 23 -17.06 0.96 5.06
CA ARG A 23 -17.87 0.02 4.29
C ARG A 23 -16.99 -0.82 3.36
N LEU A 24 -16.12 -0.19 2.57
CA LEU A 24 -15.21 -0.88 1.66
C LEU A 24 -14.27 -1.86 2.41
N GLN A 25 -13.74 -1.45 3.56
CA GLN A 25 -12.92 -2.33 4.40
C GLN A 25 -13.70 -3.59 4.86
N ARG A 26 -14.99 -3.46 5.17
CA ARG A 26 -15.84 -4.61 5.52
C ARG A 26 -16.08 -5.51 4.30
N GLU A 27 -16.31 -4.93 3.13
CA GLU A 27 -16.47 -5.71 1.89
C GLU A 27 -15.22 -6.54 1.61
N VAL A 28 -14.03 -5.95 1.72
CA VAL A 28 -12.75 -6.70 1.61
C VAL A 28 -12.70 -7.85 2.61
N HIS A 29 -13.07 -7.61 3.87
CA HIS A 29 -13.05 -8.64 4.91
C HIS A 29 -14.00 -9.83 4.65
N HIS A 30 -15.06 -9.62 3.89
CA HIS A 30 -15.98 -10.68 3.48
C HIS A 30 -15.49 -11.48 2.27
N GLY A 31 -14.39 -11.04 1.65
CA GLY A 31 -13.80 -11.64 0.46
C GLY A 31 -14.34 -11.03 -0.83
N LEU A 32 -13.43 -10.63 -1.72
CA LEU A 32 -13.81 -10.03 -3.00
C LEU A 32 -13.96 -11.07 -4.13
N GLY A 33 -13.43 -12.28 -3.93
CA GLY A 33 -13.51 -13.37 -4.91
C GLY A 33 -12.87 -13.04 -6.25
N ILE A 34 -11.79 -12.23 -6.26
CA ILE A 34 -11.07 -11.88 -7.48
C ILE A 34 -10.40 -13.14 -8.03
N ARG A 35 -10.65 -13.44 -9.30
CA ARG A 35 -10.21 -14.70 -9.96
C ARG A 35 -8.92 -14.56 -10.75
N VAL A 36 -8.41 -13.35 -10.93
CA VAL A 36 -7.11 -13.11 -11.58
C VAL A 36 -6.00 -13.08 -10.54
N PRO A 37 -4.75 -13.42 -10.89
CA PRO A 37 -3.63 -13.28 -9.98
C PRO A 37 -3.47 -11.86 -9.47
N ILE A 38 -3.14 -11.70 -8.20
CA ILE A 38 -3.01 -10.42 -7.53
C ILE A 38 -1.61 -10.31 -6.94
N LEU A 39 -0.94 -9.19 -7.18
CA LEU A 39 0.28 -8.80 -6.48
C LEU A 39 -0.03 -7.62 -5.54
N VAL A 40 0.23 -7.82 -4.26
CA VAL A 40 0.18 -6.76 -3.24
C VAL A 40 1.60 -6.43 -2.83
N CYS A 41 2.00 -5.18 -3.00
CA CYS A 41 3.30 -4.69 -2.54
C CYS A 41 3.10 -3.69 -1.40
N CYS A 42 3.85 -3.83 -0.32
CA CYS A 42 3.82 -2.92 0.83
C CYS A 42 5.22 -2.78 1.44
N SER A 43 5.39 -1.83 2.35
CA SER A 43 6.60 -1.70 3.16
C SER A 43 6.81 -2.92 4.06
N THR A 44 8.01 -3.08 4.61
CA THR A 44 8.27 -4.03 5.70
C THR A 44 7.91 -3.48 7.08
N ALA A 45 7.74 -2.16 7.21
CA ALA A 45 7.52 -1.50 8.49
C ALA A 45 6.45 -0.42 8.42
N SER A 46 5.68 -0.28 9.50
CA SER A 46 4.76 0.82 9.73
C SER A 46 5.42 1.88 10.60
N GLY A 47 5.37 3.15 10.17
CA GLY A 47 5.74 4.28 10.98
C GLY A 47 4.56 4.75 11.84
N GLY A 48 4.82 5.04 13.13
CA GLY A 48 3.79 5.59 14.01
C GLY A 48 3.55 7.08 13.77
N VAL A 49 2.48 7.62 14.38
CA VAL A 49 2.15 9.06 14.35
C VAL A 49 3.28 9.96 14.87
N LYS A 50 4.20 9.40 15.66
CA LYS A 50 5.38 10.08 16.21
C LYS A 50 6.67 9.69 15.48
N ALA A 51 6.59 9.09 14.31
CA ALA A 51 7.77 8.72 13.54
C ALA A 51 8.65 9.95 13.26
N THR A 52 9.93 9.79 13.45
CA THR A 52 10.93 10.80 13.02
C THR A 52 10.91 10.92 11.50
N LEU A 53 11.49 11.99 10.95
CA LEU A 53 11.60 12.14 9.50
C LEU A 53 12.36 10.99 8.85
N GLU A 54 13.39 10.48 9.50
CA GLU A 54 14.17 9.33 9.01
C GLU A 54 13.32 8.05 8.98
N GLU A 55 12.58 7.75 10.03
CA GLU A 55 11.65 6.62 10.08
C GLU A 55 10.54 6.75 9.03
N ALA A 56 9.99 7.95 8.85
CA ALA A 56 8.96 8.23 7.85
C ALA A 56 9.45 8.03 6.41
N GLN A 57 10.74 8.18 6.16
CA GLN A 57 11.35 7.95 4.85
C GLN A 57 11.63 6.46 4.54
N ARG A 58 11.42 5.57 5.51
CA ARG A 58 11.75 4.13 5.44
C ARG A 58 10.60 3.23 5.91
N SER A 59 9.41 3.78 6.10
CA SER A 59 8.25 3.03 6.58
C SER A 59 6.94 3.57 6.02
N ASP A 60 5.88 2.78 6.08
CA ASP A 60 4.53 3.26 5.78
C ASP A 60 3.98 4.03 6.99
N VAL A 61 3.83 5.35 6.85
CA VAL A 61 3.26 6.23 7.89
C VAL A 61 1.77 6.51 7.68
N VAL A 62 1.15 5.89 6.68
CA VAL A 62 -0.26 6.10 6.32
C VAL A 62 -1.11 4.92 6.73
N LEU A 63 -0.64 3.70 6.45
CA LEU A 63 -1.34 2.45 6.74
C LEU A 63 -0.49 1.52 7.61
N ASP A 64 -1.18 0.65 8.31
CA ASP A 64 -0.57 -0.44 9.06
C ASP A 64 -0.26 -1.61 8.11
N VAL A 65 1.02 -1.94 7.98
CA VAL A 65 1.52 -2.99 7.08
C VAL A 65 0.97 -4.36 7.46
N GLU A 66 0.84 -4.66 8.75
CA GLU A 66 0.27 -5.94 9.21
C GLU A 66 -1.19 -6.08 8.77
N GLN A 67 -1.96 -4.99 8.80
CA GLN A 67 -3.33 -4.98 8.28
C GLN A 67 -3.38 -5.12 6.76
N ILE A 68 -2.43 -4.55 6.02
CA ILE A 68 -2.34 -4.75 4.56
C ILE A 68 -2.14 -6.23 4.26
N ILE A 69 -1.20 -6.88 4.95
CA ILE A 69 -0.90 -8.30 4.76
C ILE A 69 -2.11 -9.17 5.14
N ASP A 70 -2.69 -8.93 6.31
CA ASP A 70 -3.88 -9.66 6.78
C ASP A 70 -5.05 -9.53 5.80
N ARG A 71 -5.33 -8.32 5.30
CA ARG A 71 -6.45 -8.08 4.40
C ARG A 71 -6.22 -8.60 2.98
N SER A 72 -4.98 -8.68 2.54
CA SER A 72 -4.65 -9.15 1.20
C SER A 72 -5.15 -10.58 0.94
N GLN A 73 -5.16 -11.45 1.95
CA GLN A 73 -5.64 -12.83 1.82
C GLN A 73 -7.14 -12.95 1.47
N TYR A 74 -7.93 -11.90 1.66
CA TYR A 74 -9.35 -11.89 1.34
C TYR A 74 -9.67 -11.35 -0.07
N LEU A 75 -8.65 -10.97 -0.85
CA LEU A 75 -8.85 -10.42 -2.18
C LEU A 75 -9.25 -11.49 -3.20
N GLY A 76 -8.63 -12.67 -3.14
CA GLY A 76 -8.86 -13.75 -4.07
C GLY A 76 -8.05 -15.00 -3.75
N ASP A 77 -8.11 -15.99 -4.63
CA ASP A 77 -7.47 -17.30 -4.41
C ASP A 77 -5.96 -17.31 -4.75
N ASP A 78 -5.50 -16.39 -5.59
CA ASP A 78 -4.10 -16.30 -6.03
C ASP A 78 -3.53 -14.93 -5.69
N VAL A 79 -3.11 -14.76 -4.44
CA VAL A 79 -2.54 -13.51 -3.93
C VAL A 79 -1.08 -13.71 -3.57
N THR A 80 -0.21 -12.91 -4.18
CA THR A 80 1.21 -12.81 -3.82
C THR A 80 1.43 -11.52 -3.05
N VAL A 81 2.02 -11.60 -1.86
CA VAL A 81 2.42 -10.42 -1.06
C VAL A 81 3.94 -10.26 -1.16
N ARG A 82 4.39 -9.04 -1.47
CA ARG A 82 5.80 -8.64 -1.48
C ARG A 82 6.01 -7.45 -0.56
N GLN A 83 6.82 -7.64 0.45
CA GLN A 83 7.25 -6.57 1.34
C GLN A 83 8.56 -5.99 0.85
N ILE A 84 8.64 -4.66 0.79
CA ILE A 84 9.80 -3.91 0.28
C ILE A 84 10.49 -3.23 1.46
N PRO A 85 11.72 -3.63 1.80
CA PRO A 85 12.51 -2.97 2.83
C PRO A 85 12.68 -1.47 2.55
N ASP A 86 12.61 -0.66 3.58
CA ASP A 86 12.71 0.81 3.49
C ASP A 86 11.68 1.45 2.53
N GLY A 87 10.60 0.72 2.19
CA GLY A 87 9.52 1.23 1.39
C GLY A 87 8.68 2.25 2.16
N VAL A 88 8.24 3.33 1.50
CA VAL A 88 7.22 4.24 2.04
C VAL A 88 5.84 3.83 1.54
N HIS A 89 4.77 4.51 1.98
CA HIS A 89 3.39 4.19 1.58
C HIS A 89 3.21 4.11 0.06
N ASP A 90 3.68 5.10 -0.69
CA ASP A 90 3.79 5.04 -2.14
C ASP A 90 5.17 4.50 -2.51
N LEU A 91 5.25 3.20 -2.78
CA LEU A 91 6.52 2.51 -3.04
C LEU A 91 7.31 3.11 -4.22
N ALA A 92 6.62 3.70 -5.20
CA ALA A 92 7.27 4.37 -6.33
C ALA A 92 7.99 5.66 -5.91
N LEU A 93 7.62 6.25 -4.78
CA LEU A 93 8.25 7.44 -4.19
C LEU A 93 9.30 7.11 -3.13
N SER A 94 9.55 5.83 -2.86
CA SER A 94 10.60 5.38 -1.94
C SER A 94 12.00 5.80 -2.39
N GLY A 95 12.95 5.72 -1.48
CA GLY A 95 14.36 5.92 -1.79
C GLY A 95 14.85 5.03 -2.95
N PRO A 96 15.97 5.37 -3.60
CA PRO A 96 16.38 4.71 -4.87
C PRO A 96 16.46 3.20 -4.79
N LEU A 97 16.98 2.63 -3.70
CA LEU A 97 17.13 1.18 -3.53
C LEU A 97 15.77 0.49 -3.36
N ALA A 98 14.94 0.97 -2.43
CA ALA A 98 13.61 0.42 -2.19
C ALA A 98 12.71 0.52 -3.44
N ARG A 99 12.77 1.65 -4.16
CA ARG A 99 12.05 1.81 -5.43
C ARG A 99 12.53 0.83 -6.51
N ALA A 100 13.84 0.61 -6.63
CA ALA A 100 14.39 -0.35 -7.59
C ALA A 100 13.93 -1.78 -7.24
N GLU A 101 13.96 -2.16 -5.98
CA GLU A 101 13.49 -3.46 -5.50
C GLU A 101 11.99 -3.65 -5.76
N TYR A 102 11.17 -2.63 -5.49
CA TYR A 102 9.74 -2.64 -5.80
C TYR A 102 9.49 -2.90 -7.30
N LEU A 103 10.13 -2.11 -8.18
CA LEU A 103 9.96 -2.26 -9.63
C LEU A 103 10.43 -3.64 -10.11
N GLN A 104 11.55 -4.12 -9.59
CA GLN A 104 12.06 -5.46 -9.90
C GLN A 104 11.10 -6.56 -9.45
N ALA A 105 10.52 -6.45 -8.25
CA ALA A 105 9.52 -7.39 -7.75
C ALA A 105 8.28 -7.44 -8.65
N VAL A 106 7.79 -6.28 -9.10
CA VAL A 106 6.65 -6.19 -10.03
C VAL A 106 6.97 -6.86 -11.36
N MET A 107 8.11 -6.51 -11.98
CA MET A 107 8.52 -7.07 -13.28
C MET A 107 8.73 -8.59 -13.20
N HIS A 108 9.43 -9.05 -12.17
CA HIS A 108 9.64 -10.48 -11.97
C HIS A 108 8.32 -11.25 -11.78
N TRP A 109 7.37 -10.68 -11.02
CA TRP A 109 6.07 -11.30 -10.83
C TRP A 109 5.28 -11.38 -12.15
N LEU A 110 5.31 -10.33 -12.96
CA LEU A 110 4.67 -10.30 -14.28
C LEU A 110 5.29 -11.32 -15.23
N ASP A 111 6.62 -11.37 -15.32
CA ASP A 111 7.33 -12.31 -16.21
C ASP A 111 6.98 -13.77 -15.90
N ASN A 112 6.85 -14.11 -14.61
CA ASN A 112 6.48 -15.46 -14.19
C ASN A 112 5.00 -15.82 -14.43
N ARG A 113 4.16 -14.85 -14.80
CA ARG A 113 2.72 -15.05 -15.03
C ARG A 113 2.33 -14.95 -16.50
N LEU A 114 3.18 -14.37 -17.34
CA LEU A 114 2.92 -14.17 -18.77
C LEU A 114 3.53 -15.27 -19.63
N HIS A 115 4.30 -16.17 -19.03
CA HIS A 115 4.94 -17.34 -19.65
C HIS A 115 4.52 -18.62 -18.93
#